data_4e710eb903b40957c84c50c75e094826
#
_entry.id   4e710eb903b40957c84c50c75e094826
#
_cell.length_a   1.000
_cell.length_b   1.000
_cell.length_c   1.000
_cell.angle_alpha   90.00
_cell.angle_beta   90.00
_cell.angle_gamma   90.00
#
_symmetry.space_group_name_H-M   'P 1'
#
loop_
_entity.id
_entity.type
_entity.pdbx_description
1 polymer ?
#
loop_
_entity_poly.entity_id
_entity_poly.type
_entity_poly.pdbx_seq_one_letter_code
_entity_poly.pdbx_strand_id
1 'polypeptide(L)'
;MLRSSSLLIAMVLLLGCTSKKEQELMQAYNEKIQYHKFLQKTEKTQLYEDNVTKALLTATYLYTPNYEKNDTREEVFIVGIHLEDEASEYADTQEYNLTLNNISVKEVKSLALDDERLKDVSFVSEWGSYYLVTFPHVSSKKLTLVLDSEAYGKGLLHFAKVAKYVLTKESF
;
A
#
# COMPACT_ATOMS: atom_id res chain seq x y z
N MET A 1 46.63 -1.37 43.59
CA MET A 1 46.32 -1.29 42.16
C MET A 1 45.38 -2.40 41.62
N LEU A 2 44.99 -3.41 42.42
CA LEU A 2 44.09 -4.49 41.95
C LEU A 2 42.61 -4.22 42.06
N ARG A 3 42.16 -3.18 42.76
CA ARG A 3 40.73 -2.89 42.95
C ARG A 3 40.06 -2.14 41.76
N SER A 4 40.84 -1.43 40.95
CA SER A 4 40.30 -0.70 39.78
C SER A 4 40.03 -1.61 38.59
N SER A 5 40.77 -2.70 38.39
CA SER A 5 40.56 -3.59 37.24
C SER A 5 39.29 -4.43 37.34
N SER A 6 38.83 -4.77 38.54
CA SER A 6 37.57 -5.53 38.73
C SER A 6 36.33 -4.71 38.39
N LEU A 7 36.38 -3.38 38.58
CA LEU A 7 35.24 -2.51 38.29
C LEU A 7 35.07 -2.33 36.76
N LEU A 8 36.16 -2.30 36.02
CA LEU A 8 36.13 -2.15 34.53
C LEU A 8 35.60 -3.44 33.86
N ILE A 9 35.89 -4.62 34.39
CA ILE A 9 35.40 -5.90 33.86
C ILE A 9 33.88 -6.05 34.12
N ALA A 10 33.39 -5.60 35.28
CA ALA A 10 31.96 -5.62 35.60
C ALA A 10 31.13 -4.69 34.67
N MET A 11 31.71 -3.59 34.18
CA MET A 11 31.03 -2.62 33.33
C MET A 11 30.87 -3.10 31.87
N VAL A 12 31.76 -4.00 31.40
CA VAL A 12 31.68 -4.58 30.03
C VAL A 12 30.64 -5.69 29.94
N LEU A 13 30.29 -6.34 31.04
CA LEU A 13 29.26 -7.40 31.08
C LEU A 13 27.80 -6.84 31.05
N LEU A 14 27.63 -5.54 31.19
CA LEU A 14 26.32 -4.86 31.11
C LEU A 14 25.98 -4.39 29.69
N LEU A 15 26.87 -4.58 28.72
CA LEU A 15 26.54 -4.33 27.29
C LEU A 15 25.69 -5.50 26.82
N GLY A 16 24.39 -5.33 27.05
CA GLY A 16 23.35 -6.33 26.94
C GLY A 16 23.30 -7.05 25.61
N CYS A 17 23.36 -8.35 25.65
CA CYS A 17 22.82 -9.21 24.62
C CYS A 17 21.31 -8.94 24.50
N THR A 18 20.89 -8.28 23.46
CA THR A 18 19.47 -8.26 23.10
C THR A 18 19.02 -9.71 22.97
N SER A 19 18.05 -10.13 23.78
CA SER A 19 17.64 -11.53 23.79
C SER A 19 17.00 -11.87 22.43
N LYS A 20 17.14 -13.13 21.96
CA LYS A 20 16.46 -13.59 20.73
C LYS A 20 14.99 -13.20 20.72
N LYS A 21 14.34 -13.26 21.87
CA LYS A 21 12.94 -12.88 22.06
C LYS A 21 12.67 -11.40 21.81
N GLU A 22 13.59 -10.51 22.19
CA GLU A 22 13.48 -9.07 21.86
C GLU A 22 13.66 -8.81 20.38
N GLN A 23 14.58 -9.51 19.71
CA GLN A 23 14.78 -9.41 18.27
C GLN A 23 13.52 -9.89 17.51
N GLU A 24 12.94 -11.02 17.91
CA GLU A 24 11.69 -11.53 17.35
C GLU A 24 10.51 -10.56 17.56
N LEU A 25 10.40 -9.96 18.75
CA LEU A 25 9.40 -8.94 19.07
C LEU A 25 9.57 -7.67 18.22
N MET A 26 10.81 -7.21 18.06
CA MET A 26 11.12 -6.05 17.23
C MET A 26 10.83 -6.32 15.75
N GLN A 27 11.14 -7.52 15.27
CA GLN A 27 10.85 -7.92 13.90
C GLN A 27 9.33 -7.97 13.66
N ALA A 28 8.56 -8.63 14.52
CA ALA A 28 7.12 -8.70 14.45
C ALA A 28 6.45 -7.31 14.57
N TYR A 29 7.02 -6.40 15.35
CA TYR A 29 6.57 -5.02 15.46
C TYR A 29 6.83 -4.23 14.16
N ASN A 30 8.03 -4.39 13.57
CA ASN A 30 8.40 -3.74 12.33
C ASN A 30 7.54 -4.21 11.14
N GLU A 31 7.23 -5.51 11.07
CA GLU A 31 6.32 -6.08 10.07
C GLU A 31 4.92 -5.44 10.19
N LYS A 32 4.38 -5.32 11.40
CA LYS A 32 3.11 -4.62 11.64
C LYS A 32 3.14 -3.14 11.24
N ILE A 33 4.27 -2.45 11.46
CA ILE A 33 4.42 -1.04 11.04
C ILE A 33 4.31 -0.91 9.52
N GLN A 34 4.97 -1.78 8.76
CA GLN A 34 4.89 -1.75 7.29
C GLN A 34 3.47 -2.01 6.80
N TYR A 35 2.81 -3.04 7.33
CA TYR A 35 1.41 -3.32 7.04
C TYR A 35 0.51 -2.10 7.32
N HIS A 36 0.67 -1.45 8.48
CA HIS A 36 -0.10 -0.25 8.83
C HIS A 36 0.19 0.94 7.91
N LYS A 37 1.42 1.10 7.43
CA LYS A 37 1.76 2.15 6.45
C LYS A 37 1.01 1.96 5.14
N PHE A 38 0.94 0.73 4.63
CA PHE A 38 0.21 0.43 3.41
C PHE A 38 -1.30 0.52 3.62
N LEU A 39 -1.82 0.06 4.77
CA LEU A 39 -3.22 0.17 5.10
C LEU A 39 -3.72 1.64 5.06
N GLN A 40 -2.92 2.58 5.55
CA GLN A 40 -3.26 4.01 5.50
C GLN A 40 -3.27 4.60 4.09
N LYS A 41 -2.62 3.93 3.13
CA LYS A 41 -2.54 4.31 1.73
C LYS A 41 -3.43 3.45 0.83
N THR A 42 -4.24 2.60 1.42
CA THR A 42 -5.16 1.71 0.71
C THR A 42 -6.57 2.22 0.85
N GLU A 43 -7.23 2.38 -0.28
CA GLU A 43 -8.65 2.71 -0.37
C GLU A 43 -9.38 1.56 -1.07
N LYS A 44 -10.68 1.45 -0.84
CA LYS A 44 -11.52 0.43 -1.45
C LYS A 44 -12.87 1.00 -1.88
N THR A 45 -13.41 0.47 -2.96
CA THR A 45 -14.76 0.77 -3.42
C THR A 45 -15.42 -0.49 -3.97
N GLN A 46 -16.74 -0.48 -4.03
CA GLN A 46 -17.53 -1.58 -4.58
C GLN A 46 -18.36 -1.06 -5.73
N LEU A 47 -18.50 -1.86 -6.77
CA LEU A 47 -19.41 -1.63 -7.88
C LEU A 47 -20.60 -2.57 -7.73
N TYR A 48 -21.78 -2.05 -8.06
CA TYR A 48 -23.05 -2.75 -7.84
C TYR A 48 -23.85 -2.84 -9.13
N GLU A 49 -24.52 -3.96 -9.29
CA GLU A 49 -25.62 -4.13 -10.21
C GLU A 49 -26.82 -4.65 -9.41
N ASP A 50 -27.99 -4.01 -9.55
CA ASP A 50 -29.24 -4.37 -8.84
C ASP A 50 -29.07 -4.53 -7.32
N ASN A 51 -28.27 -3.67 -6.66
CA ASN A 51 -27.89 -3.71 -5.25
C ASN A 51 -27.05 -4.95 -4.81
N VAL A 52 -26.53 -5.71 -5.77
CA VAL A 52 -25.58 -6.79 -5.52
C VAL A 52 -24.18 -6.29 -5.85
N THR A 53 -23.22 -6.52 -4.95
CA THR A 53 -21.80 -6.20 -5.23
C THR A 53 -21.30 -7.10 -6.34
N LYS A 54 -20.88 -6.54 -7.46
CA LYS A 54 -20.32 -7.28 -8.62
C LYS A 54 -18.83 -7.21 -8.71
N ALA A 55 -18.26 -6.10 -8.27
CA ALA A 55 -16.81 -5.96 -8.21
C ALA A 55 -16.38 -5.24 -6.93
N LEU A 56 -15.27 -5.70 -6.34
CA LEU A 56 -14.55 -5.02 -5.27
C LEU A 56 -13.22 -4.55 -5.83
N LEU A 57 -12.97 -3.26 -5.75
CA LEU A 57 -11.72 -2.63 -6.12
C LEU A 57 -10.98 -2.21 -4.86
N THR A 58 -9.71 -2.57 -4.77
CA THR A 58 -8.77 -2.03 -3.80
C THR A 58 -7.63 -1.33 -4.52
N ALA A 59 -7.13 -0.24 -3.99
CA ALA A 59 -5.91 0.36 -4.52
C ALA A 59 -5.03 0.86 -3.40
N THR A 60 -3.75 0.54 -3.48
CA THR A 60 -2.70 0.98 -2.56
C THR A 60 -1.76 1.93 -3.28
N TYR A 61 -1.68 3.17 -2.82
CA TYR A 61 -0.80 4.18 -3.39
C TYR A 61 0.62 4.01 -2.86
N LEU A 62 1.60 3.76 -3.74
CA LEU A 62 2.99 3.46 -3.36
C LEU A 62 3.86 4.70 -3.14
N TYR A 63 3.27 5.88 -3.15
CA TYR A 63 4.00 7.12 -2.94
C TYR A 63 4.66 7.20 -1.56
N THR A 64 5.93 7.59 -1.57
CA THR A 64 6.67 8.00 -0.38
C THR A 64 6.96 9.49 -0.48
N PRO A 65 6.56 10.32 0.51
CA PRO A 65 6.81 11.75 0.49
C PRO A 65 8.29 12.04 0.22
N ASN A 66 8.56 12.88 -0.76
CA ASN A 66 9.88 13.44 -1.01
C ASN A 66 9.81 14.93 -0.67
N TYR A 67 10.74 15.41 0.14
CA TYR A 67 10.82 16.81 0.55
C TYR A 67 11.54 17.69 -0.49
N GLU A 68 11.95 17.11 -1.62
CA GLU A 68 12.51 17.87 -2.73
C GLU A 68 11.43 18.76 -3.37
N LYS A 69 11.81 19.99 -3.71
CA LYS A 69 10.87 21.00 -4.22
C LYS A 69 10.22 20.66 -5.55
N ASN A 70 10.81 19.77 -6.33
CA ASN A 70 10.36 19.40 -7.67
C ASN A 70 10.20 17.88 -7.79
N ASP A 71 9.20 17.33 -7.12
CA ASP A 71 8.84 15.92 -7.29
C ASP A 71 8.08 15.73 -8.60
N THR A 72 8.72 15.09 -9.57
CA THR A 72 8.15 14.77 -10.90
C THR A 72 7.96 13.27 -11.11
N ARG A 73 8.06 12.48 -10.03
CA ARG A 73 7.90 11.03 -10.11
C ARG A 73 6.49 10.66 -10.59
N GLU A 74 6.42 9.53 -11.26
CA GLU A 74 5.18 8.90 -11.68
C GLU A 74 4.35 8.47 -10.47
N GLU A 75 3.04 8.39 -10.65
CA GLU A 75 2.12 7.92 -9.63
C GLU A 75 1.93 6.42 -9.79
N VAL A 76 2.30 5.64 -8.77
CA VAL A 76 2.28 4.17 -8.83
C VAL A 76 1.32 3.60 -7.80
N PHE A 77 0.48 2.68 -8.24
CA PHE A 77 -0.51 1.99 -7.41
C PHE A 77 -0.39 0.48 -7.56
N ILE A 78 -0.69 -0.24 -6.50
CA ILE A 78 -1.10 -1.64 -6.62
C ILE A 78 -2.62 -1.64 -6.59
N VAL A 79 -3.22 -2.16 -7.66
CA VAL A 79 -4.67 -2.26 -7.82
C VAL A 79 -5.07 -3.72 -7.74
N GLY A 80 -5.98 -4.04 -6.84
CA GLY A 80 -6.60 -5.36 -6.72
C GLY A 80 -8.06 -5.29 -7.18
N ILE A 81 -8.46 -6.23 -8.03
CA ILE A 81 -9.81 -6.37 -8.54
C ILE A 81 -10.31 -7.75 -8.18
N HIS A 82 -11.47 -7.82 -7.55
CA HIS A 82 -12.20 -9.06 -7.30
C HIS A 82 -13.57 -8.94 -7.95
N LEU A 83 -13.92 -9.93 -8.78
CA LEU A 83 -15.20 -10.03 -9.46
C LEU A 83 -16.02 -11.17 -8.84
N GLU A 84 -17.32 -10.96 -8.62
CA GLU A 84 -18.21 -11.99 -8.09
C GLU A 84 -18.36 -13.16 -9.08
N ASP A 85 -18.41 -12.86 -10.37
CA ASP A 85 -18.66 -13.83 -11.45
C ASP A 85 -17.35 -14.16 -12.20
N GLU A 86 -16.29 -14.64 -11.51
CA GLU A 86 -15.05 -15.12 -12.18
C GLU A 86 -15.27 -16.27 -13.16
N ALA A 87 -16.41 -16.96 -13.07
CA ALA A 87 -16.77 -18.06 -13.95
C ALA A 87 -17.44 -17.62 -15.27
N SER A 88 -17.71 -16.33 -15.45
CA SER A 88 -18.28 -15.88 -16.71
C SER A 88 -17.18 -15.75 -17.77
N GLU A 89 -17.40 -16.39 -18.92
CA GLU A 89 -16.59 -16.28 -20.14
C GLU A 89 -16.41 -14.82 -20.61
N TYR A 90 -17.05 -13.88 -19.92
CA TYR A 90 -17.04 -12.43 -20.12
C TYR A 90 -16.04 -11.68 -19.24
N ALA A 91 -15.42 -12.31 -18.25
CA ALA A 91 -14.46 -11.63 -17.34
C ALA A 91 -13.22 -11.11 -18.08
N ASP A 92 -12.84 -11.77 -19.17
CA ASP A 92 -11.66 -11.43 -19.97
C ASP A 92 -11.90 -10.30 -21.00
N THR A 93 -13.15 -9.87 -21.21
CA THR A 93 -13.52 -8.90 -22.25
C THR A 93 -14.12 -7.60 -21.71
N GLN A 94 -14.30 -7.46 -20.39
CA GLN A 94 -14.78 -6.22 -19.81
C GLN A 94 -13.65 -5.18 -19.78
N GLU A 95 -13.70 -4.20 -20.66
CA GLU A 95 -12.80 -3.06 -20.66
C GLU A 95 -13.03 -2.21 -19.40
N TYR A 96 -12.17 -2.41 -18.40
CA TYR A 96 -12.07 -1.49 -17.28
C TYR A 96 -11.16 -0.33 -17.66
N ASN A 97 -11.69 0.88 -17.64
CA ASN A 97 -10.89 2.07 -17.87
C ASN A 97 -10.46 2.68 -16.53
N LEU A 98 -9.14 2.72 -16.30
CA LEU A 98 -8.53 3.35 -15.13
C LEU A 98 -8.03 4.76 -15.49
N THR A 99 -8.44 5.76 -14.71
CA THR A 99 -7.92 7.12 -14.82
C THR A 99 -7.55 7.70 -13.46
N LEU A 100 -6.51 8.54 -13.42
CA LEU A 100 -6.09 9.29 -12.24
C LEU A 100 -6.23 10.79 -12.51
N ASN A 101 -7.13 11.48 -11.82
CA ASN A 101 -7.47 12.88 -12.09
C ASN A 101 -7.75 13.14 -13.60
N ASN A 102 -8.48 12.25 -14.25
CA ASN A 102 -8.79 12.23 -15.69
C ASN A 102 -7.56 12.00 -16.62
N ILE A 103 -6.42 11.58 -16.07
CA ILE A 103 -5.23 11.20 -16.84
C ILE A 103 -5.29 9.69 -17.04
N SER A 104 -5.11 9.23 -18.27
CA SER A 104 -5.08 7.80 -18.60
C SER A 104 -3.86 7.12 -18.03
N VAL A 105 -3.99 5.82 -17.77
CA VAL A 105 -2.89 4.95 -17.34
C VAL A 105 -1.76 4.97 -18.37
N LYS A 106 -0.52 4.95 -17.88
CA LYS A 106 0.70 4.84 -18.70
C LYS A 106 1.10 3.39 -18.90
N GLU A 107 1.05 2.59 -17.84
CA GLU A 107 1.46 1.19 -17.86
C GLU A 107 0.65 0.37 -16.84
N VAL A 108 0.31 -0.85 -17.23
CA VAL A 108 -0.31 -1.86 -16.36
C VAL A 108 0.50 -3.14 -16.45
N LYS A 109 0.91 -3.68 -15.31
CA LYS A 109 1.61 -4.97 -15.19
C LYS A 109 0.83 -5.88 -14.26
N SER A 110 0.48 -7.09 -14.70
CA SER A 110 -0.08 -8.11 -13.84
C SER A 110 0.95 -8.55 -12.78
N LEU A 111 0.49 -8.80 -11.57
CA LEU A 111 1.28 -9.32 -10.46
C LEU A 111 0.78 -10.72 -10.08
N ALA A 112 1.70 -11.67 -9.99
CA ALA A 112 1.38 -12.99 -9.43
C ALA A 112 1.16 -12.86 -7.91
N LEU A 113 0.37 -13.77 -7.33
CA LEU A 113 0.04 -13.74 -5.89
C LEU A 113 1.27 -13.86 -4.97
N ASP A 114 2.33 -14.48 -5.45
CA ASP A 114 3.62 -14.64 -4.74
C ASP A 114 4.59 -13.47 -4.99
N ASP A 115 4.16 -12.42 -5.71
CA ASP A 115 4.99 -11.24 -5.94
C ASP A 115 5.29 -10.52 -4.61
N GLU A 116 6.59 -10.27 -4.34
CA GLU A 116 7.03 -9.66 -3.10
C GLU A 116 6.39 -8.30 -2.80
N ARG A 117 5.95 -7.58 -3.84
CA ARG A 117 5.26 -6.29 -3.70
C ARG A 117 3.89 -6.40 -3.03
N LEU A 118 3.27 -7.58 -3.08
CA LEU A 118 1.98 -7.84 -2.44
C LEU A 118 2.09 -8.20 -0.96
N LYS A 119 3.27 -8.56 -0.47
CA LYS A 119 3.49 -9.10 0.89
C LYS A 119 2.93 -8.21 2.00
N ASP A 120 3.08 -6.88 1.87
CA ASP A 120 2.63 -5.91 2.88
C ASP A 120 1.36 -5.16 2.47
N VAL A 121 0.79 -5.48 1.30
CA VAL A 121 -0.42 -4.85 0.79
C VAL A 121 -1.64 -5.41 1.51
N SER A 122 -2.54 -4.51 1.94
CA SER A 122 -3.76 -4.89 2.63
C SER A 122 -4.80 -5.46 1.67
N PHE A 123 -5.60 -6.42 2.15
CA PHE A 123 -6.71 -7.03 1.40
C PHE A 123 -6.29 -7.90 0.21
N VAL A 124 -5.05 -8.40 0.20
CA VAL A 124 -4.62 -9.42 -0.77
C VAL A 124 -5.27 -10.76 -0.44
N SER A 125 -5.86 -11.40 -1.43
CA SER A 125 -6.49 -12.72 -1.32
C SER A 125 -6.27 -13.52 -2.60
N GLU A 126 -6.44 -14.83 -2.54
CA GLU A 126 -6.36 -15.73 -3.69
C GLU A 126 -7.48 -15.53 -4.75
N TRP A 127 -8.54 -14.81 -4.36
CA TRP A 127 -9.71 -14.53 -5.22
C TRP A 127 -9.58 -13.21 -6.00
N GLY A 128 -8.46 -12.51 -5.90
CA GLY A 128 -8.26 -11.22 -6.54
C GLY A 128 -7.17 -11.26 -7.63
N SER A 129 -7.36 -10.47 -8.67
CA SER A 129 -6.34 -10.17 -9.66
C SER A 129 -5.62 -8.88 -9.29
N TYR A 130 -4.28 -8.86 -9.34
CA TYR A 130 -3.48 -7.73 -8.88
C TYR A 130 -2.63 -7.16 -10.00
N TYR A 131 -2.54 -5.83 -10.01
CA TYR A 131 -1.84 -5.09 -11.05
C TYR A 131 -0.99 -3.98 -10.45
N LEU A 132 0.23 -3.81 -10.98
CA LEU A 132 1.01 -2.60 -10.79
C LEU A 132 0.60 -1.61 -11.86
N VAL A 133 0.02 -0.49 -11.46
CA VAL A 133 -0.51 0.53 -12.36
C VAL A 133 0.29 1.82 -12.21
N THR A 134 0.81 2.33 -13.31
CA THR A 134 1.62 3.56 -13.35
C THR A 134 0.91 4.63 -14.15
N PHE A 135 0.79 5.82 -13.58
CA PHE A 135 0.29 7.02 -14.25
C PHE A 135 1.40 8.06 -14.41
N PRO A 136 1.28 8.98 -15.38
CA PRO A 136 2.13 10.16 -15.44
C PRO A 136 2.07 10.95 -14.14
N HIS A 137 3.08 11.77 -13.90
CA HIS A 137 3.10 12.69 -12.76
C HIS A 137 1.86 13.58 -12.69
N VAL A 138 1.28 13.69 -11.50
CA VAL A 138 0.17 14.59 -11.20
C VAL A 138 0.63 15.63 -10.20
N SER A 139 0.57 16.92 -10.54
CA SER A 139 1.00 18.01 -9.66
C SER A 139 0.10 18.23 -8.45
N SER A 140 -1.16 17.76 -8.51
CA SER A 140 -2.12 17.86 -7.42
C SER A 140 -1.69 17.02 -6.20
N LYS A 141 -1.90 17.56 -5.00
CA LYS A 141 -1.74 16.82 -3.74
C LYS A 141 -2.91 15.88 -3.46
N LYS A 142 -4.06 16.10 -4.09
CA LYS A 142 -5.24 15.23 -4.01
C LYS A 142 -5.36 14.45 -5.29
N LEU A 143 -5.52 13.14 -5.17
CA LEU A 143 -5.63 12.22 -6.29
C LEU A 143 -6.97 11.49 -6.20
N THR A 144 -7.66 11.37 -7.33
CA THR A 144 -8.86 10.57 -7.48
C THR A 144 -8.60 9.53 -8.56
N LEU A 145 -8.51 8.28 -8.14
CA LEU A 145 -8.44 7.13 -9.04
C LEU A 145 -9.87 6.70 -9.35
N VAL A 146 -10.18 6.58 -10.63
CA VAL A 146 -11.49 6.17 -11.13
C VAL A 146 -11.34 4.87 -11.88
N LEU A 147 -12.11 3.86 -11.48
CA LEU A 147 -12.38 2.68 -12.29
C LEU A 147 -13.73 2.90 -12.95
N ASP A 148 -13.76 2.89 -14.28
CA ASP A 148 -14.96 2.98 -15.08
C ASP A 148 -15.23 1.63 -15.76
N SER A 149 -16.38 1.03 -15.46
CA SER A 149 -16.82 -0.21 -16.05
C SER A 149 -18.16 0.04 -16.78
N GLU A 150 -18.26 -0.39 -18.03
CA GLU A 150 -19.52 -0.28 -18.77
C GLU A 150 -20.67 -1.05 -18.11
N ALA A 151 -20.36 -2.20 -17.48
CA ALA A 151 -21.36 -3.07 -16.85
C ALA A 151 -21.78 -2.57 -15.46
N TYR A 152 -20.83 -2.10 -14.65
CA TYR A 152 -21.05 -1.88 -13.19
C TYR A 152 -20.90 -0.41 -12.79
N GLY A 153 -20.66 0.49 -13.73
CA GLY A 153 -20.52 1.93 -13.47
C GLY A 153 -19.15 2.31 -12.93
N LYS A 154 -19.10 3.39 -12.10
CA LYS A 154 -17.84 4.01 -11.70
C LYS A 154 -17.54 3.80 -10.22
N GLY A 155 -16.32 3.33 -9.94
CA GLY A 155 -15.72 3.32 -8.62
C GLY A 155 -14.73 4.47 -8.44
N LEU A 156 -14.79 5.16 -7.30
CA LEU A 156 -13.94 6.31 -6.98
C LEU A 156 -13.13 6.02 -5.72
N LEU A 157 -11.82 6.27 -5.80
CA LEU A 157 -10.88 6.11 -4.71
C LEU A 157 -10.07 7.40 -4.53
N HIS A 158 -9.95 7.88 -3.29
CA HIS A 158 -9.36 9.18 -3.00
C HIS A 158 -8.06 9.05 -2.21
N PHE A 159 -6.99 9.62 -2.73
CA PHE A 159 -5.66 9.57 -2.14
C PHE A 159 -5.08 10.97 -1.92
N ALA A 160 -4.03 11.03 -1.12
CA ALA A 160 -3.26 12.25 -0.90
C ALA A 160 -1.75 11.95 -0.94
N LYS A 161 -0.97 12.85 -1.55
CA LYS A 161 0.51 12.78 -1.57
C LYS A 161 1.15 13.11 -0.22
N VAL A 162 0.39 13.61 0.73
CA VAL A 162 0.84 13.88 2.10
C VAL A 162 0.21 12.89 3.06
N ALA A 163 0.91 12.52 4.11
CA ALA A 163 0.36 11.65 5.13
C ALA A 163 -0.97 12.23 5.65
N LYS A 164 -2.01 11.40 5.66
CA LYS A 164 -3.35 11.77 6.13
C LYS A 164 -3.33 12.20 7.61
N TYR A 165 -2.31 11.73 8.35
CA TYR A 165 -2.06 12.05 9.75
C TYR A 165 -0.58 12.38 9.93
N VAL A 166 -0.26 13.65 9.98
CA VAL A 166 0.98 14.10 10.58
C VAL A 166 0.72 14.05 12.09
N LEU A 167 1.27 13.06 12.77
CA LEU A 167 1.42 13.16 14.22
C LEU A 167 2.39 14.33 14.44
N THR A 168 1.85 15.52 14.66
CA THR A 168 2.61 16.62 15.22
C THR A 168 3.15 16.12 16.55
N LYS A 169 4.45 15.92 16.60
CA LYS A 169 5.18 15.72 17.83
C LYS A 169 5.07 17.05 18.57
N GLU A 170 3.99 17.25 19.30
CA GLU A 170 3.96 18.29 20.32
C GLU A 170 5.01 17.89 21.35
N SER A 171 6.02 18.69 21.43
CA SER A 171 7.07 18.66 22.44
C SER A 171 6.42 18.70 23.82
N PHE A 172 6.56 17.59 24.55
CA PHE A 172 6.46 17.61 26.01
C PHE A 172 7.75 18.09 26.62
#